data_78856363b30b0713b11323b4292995c5
#
_entry.id   78856363b30b0713b11323b4292995c5
#
_cell.length_a   1.000
_cell.length_b   1.000
_cell.length_c   1.000
_cell.angle_alpha   90.00
_cell.angle_beta   90.00
_cell.angle_gamma   90.00
#
_symmetry.space_group_name_H-M   'P 1'
#
loop_
_entity.id
_entity.type
_entity.pdbx_description
1 polymer ?
#
loop_
_entity_poly.entity_id
_entity_poly.type
_entity_poly.pdbx_seq_one_letter_code
_entity_poly.pdbx_strand_id
1 'polypeptide(L)'
;VAKKLGTERKPPKKKMAISEGHSFFSDPARAFEILCVSHDLVPEFRLIGDFPVAMHVLSALWINLVGHKFDAVLTKSAYGSRLRRYRPEPGAPKESVGAYHLEAVGSFQPYFGPYKEWRSRGLNSIRTELKADHAVIAISMDLTSYYHRIDPSFIADSRFHTHAGISLSEWELGFTTAFADILVEWSRRVAHEMHVLGCRKK
;
A
#
# COMPACT_ATOMS: atom_id res chain seq x y z
N VAL A 1 -12.96 -8.15 9.13
CA VAL A 1 -12.80 -9.55 8.68
C VAL A 1 -11.31 -9.86 8.61
N ALA A 2 -10.86 -10.88 9.36
CA ALA A 2 -9.47 -11.32 9.32
C ALA A 2 -9.26 -12.22 8.10
N LYS A 3 -8.42 -11.82 7.18
CA LYS A 3 -8.02 -12.66 6.06
C LYS A 3 -6.74 -13.41 6.41
N LYS A 4 -6.77 -14.72 6.35
CA LYS A 4 -5.60 -15.55 6.55
C LYS A 4 -4.63 -15.37 5.39
N LEU A 5 -3.42 -14.91 5.67
CA LEU A 5 -2.31 -14.90 4.72
C LEU A 5 -1.48 -16.15 4.90
N GLY A 6 -1.00 -16.71 3.81
CA GLY A 6 -0.10 -17.86 3.86
C GLY A 6 1.13 -17.58 4.72
N THR A 7 1.64 -18.59 5.38
CA THR A 7 2.84 -18.52 6.20
C THR A 7 4.07 -18.44 5.32
N GLU A 8 4.98 -17.49 5.56
CA GLU A 8 6.27 -17.39 4.89
C GLU A 8 7.32 -18.42 5.35
N ARG A 9 6.94 -19.45 6.09
CA ARG A 9 7.91 -20.50 6.42
C ARG A 9 8.26 -21.28 5.18
N LYS A 10 9.57 -21.43 4.93
CA LYS A 10 10.11 -22.36 3.97
C LYS A 10 9.41 -23.71 4.19
N PRO A 11 8.79 -24.28 3.17
CA PRO A 11 8.17 -25.59 3.31
C PRO A 11 9.20 -26.58 3.85
N PRO A 12 8.82 -27.51 4.72
CA PRO A 12 9.73 -28.56 5.16
C PRO A 12 10.32 -29.22 3.91
N LYS A 13 11.59 -29.60 3.97
CA LYS A 13 12.40 -30.12 2.83
C LYS A 13 11.84 -31.37 2.14
N LYS A 14 10.66 -31.85 2.50
CA LYS A 14 9.89 -32.81 1.72
C LYS A 14 9.34 -32.07 0.50
N LYS A 15 9.79 -32.48 -0.70
CA LYS A 15 9.24 -32.03 -1.97
C LYS A 15 7.74 -32.25 -1.95
N MET A 16 6.97 -31.19 -1.72
CA MET A 16 5.54 -31.20 -1.97
C MET A 16 5.35 -31.42 -3.46
N ALA A 17 4.51 -32.40 -3.83
CA ALA A 17 4.16 -32.58 -5.22
C ALA A 17 3.50 -31.30 -5.76
N ILE A 18 3.78 -30.96 -7.02
CA ILE A 18 3.24 -29.74 -7.67
C ILE A 18 1.71 -29.67 -7.57
N SER A 19 1.02 -30.82 -7.52
CA SER A 19 -0.41 -30.93 -7.29
C SER A 19 -0.88 -30.40 -5.92
N GLU A 20 -0.05 -30.48 -4.88
CA GLU A 20 -0.40 -30.00 -3.54
C GLU A 20 -0.27 -28.46 -3.44
N GLY A 21 0.68 -27.87 -4.15
CA GLY A 21 0.81 -26.41 -4.27
C GLY A 21 -0.41 -25.77 -4.96
N HIS A 22 -0.97 -26.41 -5.96
CA HIS A 22 -2.19 -25.95 -6.62
C HIS A 22 -3.43 -26.03 -5.72
N SER A 23 -3.54 -27.08 -4.91
CA SER A 23 -4.64 -27.25 -3.95
C SER A 23 -4.63 -26.15 -2.87
N PHE A 24 -3.45 -25.64 -2.51
CA PHE A 24 -3.31 -24.59 -1.52
C PHE A 24 -3.99 -23.26 -1.95
N PHE A 25 -3.95 -22.94 -3.22
CA PHE A 25 -4.56 -21.70 -3.75
C PHE A 25 -6.01 -21.89 -4.22
N SER A 26 -6.37 -23.08 -4.64
CA SER A 26 -7.69 -23.38 -5.18
C SER A 26 -8.70 -23.87 -4.13
N ASP A 27 -8.24 -24.43 -3.02
CA ASP A 27 -9.08 -24.90 -1.93
C ASP A 27 -8.57 -24.38 -0.58
N PRO A 28 -9.05 -23.21 -0.13
CA PRO A 28 -8.63 -22.63 1.13
C PRO A 28 -8.99 -23.47 2.37
N ALA A 29 -10.06 -24.26 2.32
CA ALA A 29 -10.48 -25.10 3.44
C ALA A 29 -9.50 -26.27 3.62
N ARG A 30 -9.16 -26.93 2.52
CA ARG A 30 -8.18 -28.01 2.52
C ARG A 30 -6.77 -27.54 2.87
N ALA A 31 -6.39 -26.36 2.39
CA ALA A 31 -5.14 -25.70 2.78
C ALA A 31 -5.11 -25.43 4.30
N PHE A 32 -6.24 -25.05 4.87
CA PHE A 32 -6.37 -24.83 6.30
C PHE A 32 -6.23 -26.14 7.11
N GLU A 33 -6.84 -27.24 6.68
CA GLU A 33 -6.69 -28.56 7.32
C GLU A 33 -5.23 -29.02 7.30
N ILE A 34 -4.56 -28.94 6.15
CA ILE A 34 -3.13 -29.27 6.02
C ILE A 34 -2.29 -28.42 6.97
N LEU A 35 -2.59 -27.13 7.09
CA LEU A 35 -1.89 -26.22 7.99
C LEU A 35 -2.15 -26.54 9.47
N CYS A 36 -3.35 -26.99 9.83
CA CYS A 36 -3.69 -27.36 11.21
C CYS A 36 -3.05 -28.70 11.65
N VAL A 37 -2.85 -29.61 10.71
CA VAL A 37 -2.18 -30.92 10.96
C VAL A 37 -0.66 -30.74 11.07
N SER A 38 -0.09 -29.72 10.44
CA SER A 38 1.34 -29.40 10.52
C SER A 38 1.62 -28.56 11.77
N HIS A 39 2.03 -29.20 12.86
CA HIS A 39 2.27 -28.58 14.18
C HIS A 39 3.30 -27.44 14.19
N ASP A 40 4.03 -27.21 13.10
CA ASP A 40 5.07 -26.20 12.98
C ASP A 40 4.60 -24.88 12.36
N LEU A 41 3.32 -24.74 12.03
CA LEU A 41 2.80 -23.56 11.34
C LEU A 41 2.03 -22.67 12.30
N VAL A 42 2.57 -21.47 12.55
CA VAL A 42 1.86 -20.40 13.24
C VAL A 42 1.08 -19.61 12.19
N PRO A 43 -0.26 -19.57 12.23
CA PRO A 43 -1.03 -18.79 11.28
C PRO A 43 -0.76 -17.29 11.50
N GLU A 44 -0.36 -16.60 10.44
CA GLU A 44 -0.29 -15.15 10.44
C GLU A 44 -1.59 -14.58 9.88
N PHE A 45 -2.19 -13.66 10.63
CA PHE A 45 -3.41 -12.97 10.22
C PHE A 45 -3.10 -11.52 9.90
N ARG A 46 -3.63 -11.04 8.78
CA ARG A 46 -3.66 -9.62 8.48
C ARG A 46 -5.09 -9.12 8.66
N LEU A 47 -5.25 -8.13 9.52
CA LEU A 47 -6.53 -7.45 9.65
C LEU A 47 -6.80 -6.64 8.38
N ILE A 48 -8.01 -6.81 7.86
CA ILE A 48 -8.51 -6.02 6.73
C ILE A 48 -9.78 -5.35 7.22
N GLY A 49 -9.84 -4.03 7.07
CA GLY A 49 -11.04 -3.26 7.35
C GLY A 49 -12.12 -3.58 6.31
N ASP A 50 -13.28 -3.99 6.78
CA ASP A 50 -14.49 -4.08 5.97
C ASP A 50 -15.28 -2.78 6.17
N PHE A 51 -15.00 -1.80 5.33
CA PHE A 51 -15.60 -0.49 5.42
C PHE A 51 -16.97 -0.46 4.73
N PRO A 52 -17.93 0.28 5.27
CA PRO A 52 -19.20 0.52 4.59
C PRO A 52 -18.96 1.31 3.29
N VAL A 53 -19.87 1.15 2.33
CA VAL A 53 -19.77 1.81 1.00
C VAL A 53 -19.55 3.31 1.12
N ALA A 54 -20.19 3.99 2.09
CA ALA A 54 -20.02 5.41 2.33
C ALA A 54 -18.54 5.80 2.58
N MET A 55 -17.77 4.95 3.26
CA MET A 55 -16.34 5.19 3.49
C MET A 55 -15.51 5.04 2.21
N HIS A 56 -15.87 4.11 1.34
CA HIS A 56 -15.22 4.00 0.03
C HIS A 56 -15.49 5.24 -0.83
N VAL A 57 -16.74 5.74 -0.82
CA VAL A 57 -17.10 6.99 -1.52
C VAL A 57 -16.32 8.17 -0.94
N LEU A 58 -16.29 8.32 0.39
CA LEU A 58 -15.57 9.41 1.06
C LEU A 58 -14.07 9.36 0.74
N SER A 59 -13.47 8.16 0.77
CA SER A 59 -12.06 7.98 0.41
C SER A 59 -11.78 8.34 -1.05
N ALA A 60 -12.66 7.95 -1.96
CA ALA A 60 -12.55 8.30 -3.38
C ALA A 60 -12.68 9.82 -3.59
N LEU A 61 -13.63 10.47 -2.92
CA LEU A 61 -13.78 11.92 -2.95
C LEU A 61 -12.54 12.62 -2.43
N TRP A 62 -12.01 12.20 -1.27
CA TRP A 62 -10.81 12.80 -0.72
C TRP A 62 -9.61 12.65 -1.67
N ILE A 63 -9.39 11.47 -2.25
CA ILE A 63 -8.30 11.23 -3.21
C ILE A 63 -8.45 12.15 -4.42
N ASN A 64 -9.66 12.30 -4.94
CA ASN A 64 -9.92 13.07 -6.16
C ASN A 64 -9.85 14.59 -5.93
N LEU A 65 -10.32 15.06 -4.79
CA LEU A 65 -10.39 16.50 -4.50
C LEU A 65 -9.13 17.05 -3.82
N VAL A 66 -8.48 16.25 -3.00
CA VAL A 66 -7.35 16.68 -2.17
C VAL A 66 -6.10 15.82 -2.38
N GLY A 67 -6.24 14.51 -2.39
CA GLY A 67 -5.12 13.55 -2.39
C GLY A 67 -4.18 13.71 -3.58
N HIS A 68 -4.67 14.22 -4.72
CA HIS A 68 -3.83 14.51 -5.88
C HIS A 68 -2.75 15.55 -5.60
N LYS A 69 -2.96 16.47 -4.66
CA LYS A 69 -1.97 17.46 -4.23
C LYS A 69 -0.82 16.80 -3.46
N PHE A 70 -1.15 15.81 -2.62
CA PHE A 70 -0.16 15.00 -1.92
C PHE A 70 0.66 14.14 -2.89
N ASP A 71 0.01 13.52 -3.88
CA ASP A 71 0.72 12.76 -4.92
C ASP A 71 1.64 13.63 -5.77
N ALA A 72 1.27 14.90 -6.00
CA ALA A 72 2.04 15.81 -6.84
C ALA A 72 3.42 16.15 -6.27
N VAL A 73 3.57 16.17 -4.95
CA VAL A 73 4.85 16.48 -4.28
C VAL A 73 5.76 15.26 -4.11
N LEU A 74 5.27 14.06 -4.40
CA LEU A 74 6.08 12.86 -4.33
C LEU A 74 7.16 12.84 -5.41
N THR A 75 8.36 12.44 -5.01
CA THR A 75 9.49 12.32 -5.91
C THR A 75 9.33 11.19 -6.93
N LYS A 76 10.18 11.18 -7.96
CA LYS A 76 10.25 10.09 -8.94
C LYS A 76 10.68 8.74 -8.35
N SER A 77 11.14 8.72 -7.10
CA SER A 77 11.51 7.50 -6.36
C SER A 77 10.33 6.85 -5.62
N ALA A 78 9.18 7.53 -5.56
CA ALA A 78 7.94 6.98 -5.00
C ALA A 78 7.18 6.23 -6.10
N TYR A 79 7.20 4.91 -6.08
CA TYR A 79 6.61 4.06 -7.12
C TYR A 79 5.24 3.50 -6.73
N GLY A 80 4.99 3.31 -5.43
CA GLY A 80 3.77 2.68 -4.94
C GLY A 80 2.57 3.62 -4.93
N SER A 81 1.40 3.10 -5.29
CA SER A 81 0.09 3.78 -5.16
C SER A 81 0.03 5.18 -5.75
N ARG A 82 0.75 5.43 -6.85
CA ARG A 82 0.72 6.71 -7.56
C ARG A 82 -0.62 6.90 -8.27
N LEU A 83 -1.12 8.13 -8.26
CA LEU A 83 -2.34 8.48 -8.96
C LEU A 83 -2.13 8.48 -10.47
N ARG A 84 -3.19 8.19 -11.21
CA ARG A 84 -3.17 8.27 -12.68
C ARG A 84 -3.05 9.73 -13.11
N ARG A 85 -2.16 9.96 -14.08
CA ARG A 85 -2.01 11.26 -14.71
C ARG A 85 -2.57 11.21 -16.13
N TYR A 86 -3.17 12.29 -16.53
CA TYR A 86 -3.68 12.47 -17.87
C TYR A 86 -2.56 12.32 -18.90
N ARG A 87 -2.80 11.52 -19.91
CA ARG A 87 -1.95 11.39 -21.10
C ARG A 87 -2.76 11.90 -22.26
N PRO A 88 -2.52 13.17 -22.69
CA PRO A 88 -3.28 13.74 -23.77
C PRO A 88 -3.05 12.97 -25.07
N GLU A 89 -4.06 12.95 -25.90
CA GLU A 89 -3.95 12.51 -27.29
C GLU A 89 -2.90 13.35 -28.03
N PRO A 90 -2.27 12.79 -29.10
CA PRO A 90 -1.32 13.53 -29.91
C PRO A 90 -1.94 14.84 -30.43
N GLY A 91 -1.33 15.98 -30.09
CA GLY A 91 -1.83 17.31 -30.43
C GLY A 91 -2.59 18.05 -29.35
N ALA A 92 -2.84 17.45 -28.17
CA ALA A 92 -3.47 18.16 -27.07
C ALA A 92 -2.55 19.26 -26.47
N PRO A 93 -3.13 20.27 -25.79
CA PRO A 93 -2.35 21.34 -25.15
C PRO A 93 -1.35 20.80 -24.13
N LYS A 94 -0.13 21.36 -24.11
CA LYS A 94 0.93 20.93 -23.18
C LYS A 94 0.56 21.08 -21.71
N GLU A 95 -0.34 21.98 -21.39
CA GLU A 95 -0.82 22.27 -20.03
C GLU A 95 -1.57 21.09 -19.40
N SER A 96 -2.14 20.21 -20.23
CA SER A 96 -2.84 18.99 -19.74
C SER A 96 -1.88 17.84 -19.43
N VAL A 97 -0.60 17.94 -19.81
CA VAL A 97 0.39 16.87 -19.59
C VAL A 97 0.72 16.76 -18.12
N GLY A 98 0.47 15.61 -17.53
CA GLY A 98 0.74 15.33 -16.12
C GLY A 98 -0.34 15.81 -15.14
N ALA A 99 -1.42 16.43 -15.62
CA ALA A 99 -2.60 16.71 -14.82
C ALA A 99 -3.21 15.42 -14.26
N TYR A 100 -3.88 15.54 -13.12
CA TYR A 100 -4.61 14.41 -12.55
C TYR A 100 -5.80 14.03 -13.42
N HIS A 101 -5.98 12.72 -13.67
CA HIS A 101 -7.02 12.24 -14.59
C HIS A 101 -8.30 11.86 -13.82
N LEU A 102 -9.20 12.80 -13.67
CA LEU A 102 -10.48 12.61 -12.97
C LEU A 102 -11.39 11.55 -13.61
N GLU A 103 -11.35 11.42 -14.94
CA GLU A 103 -12.22 10.51 -15.69
C GLU A 103 -11.65 9.08 -15.81
N ALA A 104 -10.48 8.83 -15.25
CA ALA A 104 -9.88 7.51 -15.32
C ALA A 104 -10.66 6.49 -14.49
N VAL A 105 -10.90 5.31 -15.05
CA VAL A 105 -11.40 4.18 -14.31
C VAL A 105 -10.36 3.75 -13.27
N GLY A 106 -10.64 4.04 -12.00
CA GLY A 106 -9.72 3.85 -10.89
C GLY A 106 -8.70 4.97 -10.74
N SER A 107 -8.49 5.41 -9.51
CA SER A 107 -7.64 6.56 -9.18
C SER A 107 -6.14 6.27 -9.27
N PHE A 108 -5.73 5.02 -9.14
CA PHE A 108 -4.32 4.64 -9.04
C PHE A 108 -3.79 4.02 -10.34
N GLN A 109 -2.49 4.20 -10.54
CA GLN A 109 -1.77 3.51 -11.61
C GLN A 109 -1.77 1.99 -11.35
N PRO A 110 -1.86 1.15 -12.41
CA PRO A 110 -1.71 -0.29 -12.25
C PRO A 110 -0.37 -0.65 -11.61
N TYR A 111 -0.38 -1.48 -10.60
CA TYR A 111 0.78 -1.81 -9.76
C TYR A 111 1.98 -2.38 -10.53
N PHE A 112 1.74 -3.20 -11.55
CA PHE A 112 2.82 -3.96 -12.21
C PHE A 112 3.88 -3.08 -12.89
N GLY A 113 3.49 -1.99 -13.54
CA GLY A 113 4.41 -1.08 -14.21
C GLY A 113 5.39 -0.43 -13.23
N PRO A 114 4.91 0.32 -12.23
CA PRO A 114 5.74 0.93 -11.20
C PRO A 114 6.61 -0.06 -10.44
N TYR A 115 6.11 -1.25 -10.10
CA TYR A 115 6.90 -2.28 -9.44
C TYR A 115 8.08 -2.78 -10.31
N LYS A 116 7.82 -3.04 -11.60
CA LYS A 116 8.86 -3.45 -12.53
C LYS A 116 9.92 -2.35 -12.70
N GLU A 117 9.50 -1.10 -12.79
CA GLU A 117 10.40 0.05 -12.91
C GLU A 117 11.27 0.20 -11.66
N TRP A 118 10.69 0.19 -10.47
CA TRP A 118 11.40 0.22 -9.19
C TRP A 118 12.50 -0.85 -9.13
N ARG A 119 12.13 -2.10 -9.38
CA ARG A 119 13.06 -3.23 -9.38
C ARG A 119 14.17 -3.09 -10.42
N SER A 120 13.80 -2.73 -11.65
CA SER A 120 14.77 -2.62 -12.75
C SER A 120 15.75 -1.48 -12.51
N ARG A 121 15.29 -0.35 -11.97
CA ARG A 121 16.12 0.81 -11.66
C ARG A 121 17.14 0.50 -10.58
N GLY A 122 16.73 -0.14 -9.48
CA GLY A 122 17.65 -0.57 -8.43
C GLY A 122 18.73 -1.52 -8.95
N LEU A 123 18.32 -2.57 -9.68
CA LEU A 123 19.25 -3.52 -10.25
C LEU A 123 20.20 -2.89 -11.29
N ASN A 124 19.72 -1.95 -12.10
CA ASN A 124 20.55 -1.27 -13.09
C ASN A 124 21.57 -0.33 -12.42
N SER A 125 21.18 0.37 -11.34
CA SER A 125 22.13 1.18 -10.57
C SER A 125 23.29 0.32 -10.04
N ILE A 126 22.98 -0.82 -9.41
CA ILE A 126 24.00 -1.76 -8.93
C ILE A 126 24.91 -2.23 -10.08
N ARG A 127 24.33 -2.62 -11.22
CA ARG A 127 25.11 -3.07 -12.39
C ARG A 127 26.03 -1.99 -12.95
N THR A 128 25.57 -0.76 -12.95
CA THR A 128 26.35 0.39 -13.46
C THR A 128 27.57 0.61 -12.59
N GLU A 129 27.42 0.63 -11.27
CA GLU A 129 28.53 0.82 -10.35
C GLU A 129 29.53 -0.35 -10.40
N LEU A 130 29.04 -1.60 -10.46
CA LEU A 130 29.90 -2.77 -10.60
C LEU A 130 30.71 -2.77 -11.94
N LYS A 131 30.11 -2.27 -13.03
CA LYS A 131 30.83 -2.13 -14.31
C LYS A 131 31.91 -1.05 -14.27
N ALA A 132 31.75 -0.06 -13.39
CA ALA A 132 32.74 0.97 -13.13
C ALA A 132 33.81 0.55 -12.13
N ASP A 133 33.83 -0.74 -11.74
CA ASP A 133 34.72 -1.33 -10.73
C ASP A 133 34.58 -0.69 -9.34
N HIS A 134 33.41 -0.16 -9.03
CA HIS A 134 33.09 0.37 -7.73
C HIS A 134 32.55 -0.73 -6.80
N ALA A 135 32.99 -0.71 -5.52
CA ALA A 135 32.38 -1.54 -4.49
C ALA A 135 30.94 -1.06 -4.20
N VAL A 136 29.99 -1.98 -4.14
CA VAL A 136 28.57 -1.66 -3.95
C VAL A 136 28.03 -2.33 -2.69
N ILE A 137 27.36 -1.56 -1.85
CA ILE A 137 26.53 -2.07 -0.75
C ILE A 137 25.07 -1.77 -1.10
N ALA A 138 24.27 -2.82 -1.27
CA ALA A 138 22.84 -2.70 -1.49
C ALA A 138 22.08 -3.00 -0.19
N ILE A 139 21.25 -2.06 0.27
CA ILE A 139 20.44 -2.21 1.47
C ILE A 139 18.96 -2.25 1.03
N SER A 140 18.27 -3.34 1.38
CA SER A 140 16.81 -3.44 1.24
C SER A 140 16.17 -3.37 2.62
N MET A 141 15.25 -2.45 2.80
CA MET A 141 14.53 -2.25 4.05
C MET A 141 13.03 -2.36 3.81
N ASP A 142 12.34 -3.00 4.75
CA ASP A 142 10.88 -3.04 4.80
C ASP A 142 10.40 -2.59 6.17
N LEU A 143 9.31 -1.84 6.20
CA LEU A 143 8.71 -1.35 7.44
C LEU A 143 7.65 -2.35 7.92
N THR A 144 8.02 -3.14 8.92
CA THR A 144 7.13 -4.14 9.51
C THR A 144 5.84 -3.49 10.03
N SER A 145 4.70 -4.00 9.58
CA SER A 145 3.38 -3.55 10.01
C SER A 145 3.10 -2.06 9.74
N TYR A 146 3.71 -1.48 8.70
CA TYR A 146 3.59 -0.07 8.35
C TYR A 146 2.14 0.44 8.37
N TYR A 147 1.25 -0.23 7.63
CA TYR A 147 -0.16 0.18 7.51
C TYR A 147 -0.96 0.11 8.83
N HIS A 148 -0.47 -0.65 9.81
CA HIS A 148 -1.12 -0.77 11.12
C HIS A 148 -0.55 0.18 12.18
N ARG A 149 0.54 0.86 11.86
CA ARG A 149 1.27 1.72 12.79
C ARG A 149 1.31 3.19 12.38
N ILE A 150 0.95 3.49 11.14
CA ILE A 150 0.88 4.87 10.68
C ILE A 150 -0.29 5.57 11.36
N ASP A 151 -0.02 6.72 11.94
CA ASP A 151 -1.07 7.60 12.46
C ASP A 151 -1.62 8.44 11.30
N PRO A 152 -2.87 8.26 10.88
CA PRO A 152 -3.42 9.01 9.75
C PRO A 152 -3.57 10.51 10.01
N SER A 153 -3.48 10.97 11.26
CA SER A 153 -3.61 12.41 11.59
C SER A 153 -2.55 13.29 10.94
N PHE A 154 -1.40 12.72 10.53
CA PHE A 154 -0.33 13.50 9.89
C PHE A 154 -0.79 14.17 8.58
N ILE A 155 -1.80 13.62 7.87
CA ILE A 155 -2.31 14.23 6.64
C ILE A 155 -3.02 15.56 6.87
N ALA A 156 -3.41 15.86 8.11
CA ALA A 156 -4.01 17.15 8.53
C ALA A 156 -3.01 18.08 9.25
N ASP A 157 -1.76 17.65 9.49
CA ASP A 157 -0.75 18.45 10.21
C ASP A 157 -0.20 19.54 9.28
N SER A 158 -0.37 20.81 9.69
CA SER A 158 0.11 21.97 8.95
C SER A 158 1.65 22.00 8.79
N ARG A 159 2.39 21.45 9.76
CA ARG A 159 3.86 21.35 9.67
C ARG A 159 4.26 20.37 8.59
N PHE A 160 3.53 19.26 8.47
CA PHE A 160 3.74 18.29 7.39
C PHE A 160 3.44 18.95 6.03
N HIS A 161 2.34 19.69 5.90
CA HIS A 161 2.01 20.41 4.66
C HIS A 161 3.10 21.41 4.27
N THR A 162 3.55 22.23 5.22
CA THR A 162 4.62 23.21 4.98
C THR A 162 5.92 22.52 4.53
N HIS A 163 6.33 21.47 5.23
CA HIS A 163 7.55 20.73 4.89
C HIS A 163 7.46 20.03 3.53
N ALA A 164 6.32 19.47 3.19
CA ALA A 164 6.08 18.79 1.93
C ALA A 164 5.78 19.73 0.75
N GLY A 165 5.58 21.04 0.99
CA GLY A 165 5.19 22.00 -0.04
C GLY A 165 3.74 21.83 -0.53
N ILE A 166 2.85 21.34 0.35
CA ILE A 166 1.44 21.14 0.05
C ILE A 166 0.66 22.38 0.46
N SER A 167 -0.16 22.92 -0.45
CA SER A 167 -1.08 24.01 -0.17
C SER A 167 -2.52 23.55 -0.27
N LEU A 168 -3.24 23.63 0.83
CA LEU A 168 -4.67 23.32 0.93
C LEU A 168 -5.46 24.61 1.18
N SER A 169 -6.60 24.74 0.55
CA SER A 169 -7.60 25.75 0.91
C SER A 169 -8.24 25.42 2.26
N GLU A 170 -8.95 26.34 2.84
CA GLU A 170 -9.62 26.17 4.13
C GLU A 170 -10.58 24.99 4.13
N TRP A 171 -11.40 24.84 3.10
CA TRP A 171 -12.32 23.70 3.00
C TRP A 171 -11.61 22.37 2.77
N GLU A 172 -10.50 22.34 1.99
CA GLU A 172 -9.70 21.12 1.77
C GLU A 172 -9.04 20.66 3.06
N LEU A 173 -8.55 21.61 3.85
CA LEU A 173 -8.00 21.32 5.17
C LEU A 173 -9.09 20.80 6.12
N GLY A 174 -10.25 21.45 6.17
CA GLY A 174 -11.39 21.00 6.96
C GLY A 174 -11.84 19.59 6.57
N PHE A 175 -11.96 19.31 5.27
CA PHE A 175 -12.30 18.00 4.77
C PHE A 175 -11.23 16.95 5.12
N THR A 176 -9.94 17.30 4.99
CA THR A 176 -8.82 16.41 5.32
C THR A 176 -8.79 16.10 6.81
N THR A 177 -9.03 17.09 7.67
CA THR A 177 -9.11 16.91 9.12
C THR A 177 -10.23 15.95 9.49
N ALA A 178 -11.44 16.20 8.99
CA ALA A 178 -12.59 15.32 9.26
C ALA A 178 -12.34 13.89 8.76
N PHE A 179 -11.73 13.73 7.60
CA PHE A 179 -11.36 12.40 7.07
C PHE A 179 -10.29 11.71 7.92
N ALA A 180 -9.27 12.43 8.36
CA ALA A 180 -8.24 11.91 9.25
C ALA A 180 -8.83 11.47 10.60
N ASP A 181 -9.72 12.26 11.20
CA ASP A 181 -10.39 11.94 12.47
C ASP A 181 -11.20 10.63 12.39
N ILE A 182 -11.92 10.42 11.28
CA ILE A 182 -12.62 9.17 11.04
C ILE A 182 -11.65 7.97 10.99
N LEU A 183 -10.53 8.11 10.29
CA LEU A 183 -9.52 7.06 10.19
C LEU A 183 -8.84 6.78 11.54
N VAL A 184 -8.55 7.81 12.33
CA VAL A 184 -8.00 7.68 13.70
C VAL A 184 -8.97 6.95 14.61
N GLU A 185 -10.24 7.35 14.60
CA GLU A 185 -11.27 6.71 15.43
C GLU A 185 -11.44 5.24 15.04
N TRP A 186 -11.48 4.94 13.74
CA TRP A 186 -11.53 3.57 13.26
C TRP A 186 -10.31 2.76 13.73
N SER A 187 -9.10 3.32 13.66
CA SER A 187 -7.86 2.68 14.11
C SER A 187 -7.89 2.37 15.61
N ARG A 188 -8.46 3.27 16.43
CA ARG A 188 -8.64 3.07 17.87
C ARG A 188 -9.61 1.92 18.16
N ARG A 189 -10.75 1.87 17.46
CA ARG A 189 -11.72 0.77 17.59
C ARG A 189 -11.11 -0.56 17.23
N VAL A 190 -10.39 -0.65 16.11
CA VAL A 190 -9.71 -1.88 15.71
C VAL A 190 -8.68 -2.31 16.74
N ALA A 191 -7.89 -1.38 17.29
CA ALA A 191 -6.91 -1.69 18.32
C ALA A 191 -7.57 -2.22 19.61
N HIS A 192 -8.73 -1.66 19.97
CA HIS A 192 -9.52 -2.12 21.13
C HIS A 192 -10.04 -3.54 20.89
N GLU A 193 -10.69 -3.80 19.76
CA GLU A 193 -11.21 -5.13 19.40
C GLU A 193 -10.09 -6.19 19.37
N MET A 194 -8.94 -5.86 18.81
CA MET A 194 -7.77 -6.75 18.82
C MET A 194 -7.32 -7.08 20.24
N HIS A 195 -7.34 -6.11 21.14
CA HIS A 195 -6.99 -6.33 22.54
C HIS A 195 -7.99 -7.26 23.23
N VAL A 196 -9.28 -7.02 23.03
CA VAL A 196 -10.37 -7.86 23.57
C VAL A 196 -10.27 -9.29 23.07
N LEU A 197 -9.94 -9.49 21.79
CA LEU A 197 -9.78 -10.81 21.18
C LEU A 197 -8.46 -11.51 21.55
N GLY A 198 -7.62 -10.89 22.38
CA GLY A 198 -6.33 -11.45 22.78
C GLY A 198 -5.30 -11.52 21.64
N CYS A 199 -5.53 -10.83 20.55
CA CYS A 199 -4.60 -10.74 19.42
C CYS A 199 -3.36 -9.94 19.83
N ARG A 200 -2.21 -10.58 20.00
CA ARG A 200 -0.97 -9.87 20.29
C ARG A 200 -0.52 -9.05 19.07
N LYS A 201 -0.26 -7.76 19.29
CA LYS A 201 0.51 -6.96 18.33
C LYS A 201 1.93 -7.57 18.25
N LYS A 202 2.30 -8.07 17.09
CA LYS A 202 3.72 -8.31 16.80
C LYS A 202 4.39 -7.03 16.35
#